data_48d49c8c3a915b671d1af41ea697b6a7
#
_entry.id   48d49c8c3a915b671d1af41ea697b6a7
#
_cell.length_a   1.000
_cell.length_b   1.000
_cell.length_c   1.000
_cell.angle_alpha   90.00
_cell.angle_beta   90.00
_cell.angle_gamma   90.00
#
_symmetry.space_group_name_H-M   'P 1'
#
loop_
_entity.id
_entity.type
_entity.pdbx_description
1 polymer ?
#
loop_
_entity_poly.entity_id
_entity_poly.type
_entity_poly.pdbx_seq_one_letter_code
_entity_poly.pdbx_strand_id
1 'polypeptide(L)'
;MIPIKLSITGFTSYRKPVEIDFSGFDLACISGPNGAGKSSLLDAITYALYGEARKRDEAIINTGSARAEVQLDFEYESQTYRIARSITRGKGTQLEFMIFNPHQGEAGGWKTLTEQNMRATQAKIERILRLDYETFVNAAFFLQGKADSFATQRPADRKKILSSILGLDQWEAYQEVAKNRVREAKTNLEIQERKQAEIQAEIDQEALRRADFQAAEQEFK
;
A
#
# COMPACT_ATOMS: atom_id res chain seq x y z
N MET A 1 12.37 -7.43 -0.15
CA MET A 1 12.60 -7.06 -1.58
C MET A 1 14.09 -7.11 -1.85
N ILE A 2 14.50 -7.85 -2.88
CA ILE A 2 15.91 -7.99 -3.31
C ILE A 2 16.00 -7.44 -4.73
N PRO A 3 16.77 -6.37 -4.99
CA PRO A 3 16.95 -5.85 -6.34
C PRO A 3 17.73 -6.86 -7.19
N ILE A 4 17.32 -7.06 -8.44
CA ILE A 4 18.00 -7.93 -9.41
C ILE A 4 18.73 -7.07 -10.44
N LYS A 5 18.01 -6.15 -11.09
CA LYS A 5 18.57 -5.32 -12.16
C LYS A 5 17.96 -3.92 -12.14
N LEU A 6 18.79 -2.92 -12.34
CA LEU A 6 18.38 -1.52 -12.47
C LEU A 6 18.88 -0.97 -13.80
N SER A 7 17.97 -0.49 -14.63
CA SER A 7 18.28 0.17 -15.91
C SER A 7 17.86 1.64 -15.82
N ILE A 8 18.76 2.54 -16.18
CA ILE A 8 18.57 3.99 -16.08
C ILE A 8 18.96 4.66 -17.40
N THR A 9 18.10 5.54 -17.90
CA THR A 9 18.39 6.33 -19.11
C THR A 9 17.82 7.74 -18.98
N GLY A 10 18.61 8.76 -19.29
CA GLY A 10 18.15 10.15 -19.28
C GLY A 10 17.75 10.69 -17.90
N PHE A 11 18.12 10.03 -16.83
CA PHE A 11 17.68 10.33 -15.45
C PHE A 11 18.80 11.04 -14.66
N THR A 12 18.54 12.21 -14.18
CA THR A 12 19.44 13.05 -13.37
C THR A 12 20.86 13.15 -13.94
N SER A 13 21.86 12.47 -13.37
CA SER A 13 23.26 12.45 -13.85
C SER A 13 23.50 11.45 -14.97
N TYR A 14 22.58 10.52 -15.20
CA TYR A 14 22.72 9.45 -16.19
C TYR A 14 22.05 9.83 -17.52
N ARG A 15 22.86 10.34 -18.47
CA ARG A 15 22.36 10.68 -19.80
C ARG A 15 22.24 9.45 -20.71
N LYS A 16 23.27 8.62 -20.74
CA LYS A 16 23.32 7.38 -21.53
C LYS A 16 22.69 6.25 -20.75
N PRO A 17 22.22 5.20 -21.45
CA PRO A 17 21.75 3.98 -20.78
C PRO A 17 22.85 3.39 -19.90
N VAL A 18 22.47 3.04 -18.67
CA VAL A 18 23.32 2.34 -17.70
C VAL A 18 22.49 1.21 -17.11
N GLU A 19 23.07 0.03 -17.05
CA GLU A 19 22.51 -1.14 -16.42
C GLU A 19 23.38 -1.58 -15.26
N ILE A 20 22.74 -1.94 -14.14
CA ILE A 20 23.40 -2.46 -12.95
C ILE A 20 22.71 -3.79 -12.62
N ASP A 21 23.49 -4.85 -12.61
CA ASP A 21 23.09 -6.18 -12.19
C ASP A 21 23.51 -6.37 -10.73
N PHE A 22 22.54 -6.63 -9.85
CA PHE A 22 22.76 -6.84 -8.43
C PHE A 22 22.92 -8.34 -8.08
N SER A 23 22.72 -9.25 -9.02
CA SER A 23 22.76 -10.70 -8.77
C SER A 23 24.16 -11.23 -8.42
N GLY A 24 25.20 -10.45 -8.73
CA GLY A 24 26.59 -10.87 -8.56
C GLY A 24 27.22 -10.56 -7.19
N PHE A 25 26.49 -9.93 -6.24
CA PHE A 25 27.04 -9.52 -4.95
C PHE A 25 25.96 -9.34 -3.88
N ASP A 26 26.31 -9.65 -2.63
CA ASP A 26 25.46 -9.45 -1.46
C ASP A 26 25.69 -8.09 -0.80
N LEU A 27 26.87 -7.50 -1.00
CA LEU A 27 27.27 -6.20 -0.46
C LEU A 27 28.03 -5.42 -1.52
N ALA A 28 27.66 -4.16 -1.71
CA ALA A 28 28.33 -3.26 -2.63
C ALA A 28 28.63 -1.89 -2.01
N CYS A 29 29.78 -1.31 -2.39
CA CYS A 29 30.14 0.07 -2.06
C CYS A 29 30.15 0.92 -3.33
N ILE A 30 29.36 2.02 -3.32
CA ILE A 30 29.31 2.96 -4.43
C ILE A 30 30.31 4.11 -4.13
N SER A 31 31.44 4.14 -4.82
CA SER A 31 32.47 5.15 -4.68
C SER A 31 32.61 6.01 -5.94
N GLY A 32 33.22 7.19 -5.80
CA GLY A 32 33.46 8.11 -6.90
C GLY A 32 33.45 9.58 -6.48
N PRO A 33 33.87 10.52 -7.34
CA PRO A 33 33.92 11.95 -7.03
C PRO A 33 32.52 12.54 -6.81
N ASN A 34 32.45 13.74 -6.23
CA ASN A 34 31.19 14.46 -6.07
C ASN A 34 30.63 14.81 -7.46
N GLY A 35 29.29 14.64 -7.61
CA GLY A 35 28.62 14.83 -8.91
C GLY A 35 28.61 13.60 -9.84
N ALA A 36 29.35 12.52 -9.52
CA ALA A 36 29.41 11.31 -10.36
C ALA A 36 28.08 10.54 -10.49
N GLY A 37 27.05 10.93 -9.74
CA GLY A 37 25.73 10.27 -9.84
C GLY A 37 25.44 9.23 -8.78
N LYS A 38 26.29 9.03 -7.75
CA LYS A 38 26.09 8.05 -6.67
C LYS A 38 24.68 8.13 -6.05
N SER A 39 24.30 9.34 -5.65
CA SER A 39 22.96 9.56 -5.07
C SER A 39 21.83 9.49 -6.11
N SER A 40 22.12 9.75 -7.38
CA SER A 40 21.13 9.59 -8.46
C SER A 40 20.79 8.12 -8.71
N LEU A 41 21.72 7.21 -8.41
CA LEU A 41 21.43 5.77 -8.43
C LEU A 41 20.42 5.37 -7.38
N LEU A 42 20.61 5.88 -6.16
CA LEU A 42 19.66 5.66 -5.07
C LEU A 42 18.30 6.33 -5.36
N ASP A 43 18.30 7.55 -5.91
CA ASP A 43 17.08 8.21 -6.37
C ASP A 43 16.34 7.41 -7.46
N ALA A 44 17.07 6.68 -8.32
CA ALA A 44 16.46 5.86 -9.36
C ALA A 44 15.64 4.70 -8.76
N ILE A 45 16.12 4.07 -7.69
CA ILE A 45 15.39 3.01 -6.99
C ILE A 45 14.10 3.56 -6.38
N THR A 46 14.17 4.66 -5.63
CA THR A 46 12.99 5.28 -5.02
C THR A 46 12.01 5.82 -6.07
N TYR A 47 12.54 6.35 -7.17
CA TYR A 47 11.72 6.81 -8.28
C TYR A 47 11.00 5.65 -8.98
N ALA A 48 11.65 4.54 -9.26
CA ALA A 48 11.02 3.37 -9.85
C ALA A 48 9.86 2.88 -8.96
N LEU A 49 10.12 2.67 -7.66
CA LEU A 49 9.16 2.10 -6.72
C LEU A 49 7.99 3.06 -6.41
N TYR A 50 8.28 4.33 -6.14
CA TYR A 50 7.31 5.27 -5.55
C TYR A 50 7.07 6.54 -6.39
N GLY A 51 7.86 6.79 -7.44
CA GLY A 51 7.82 8.05 -8.18
C GLY A 51 8.48 9.21 -7.46
N GLU A 52 9.18 8.94 -6.34
CA GLU A 52 9.82 9.95 -5.50
C GLU A 52 11.34 9.95 -5.70
N ALA A 53 11.89 11.13 -5.87
CA ALA A 53 13.33 11.39 -5.94
C ALA A 53 13.62 12.74 -5.28
N ARG A 54 14.92 13.07 -5.07
CA ARG A 54 15.32 14.40 -4.54
C ARG A 54 14.91 15.55 -5.45
N LYS A 55 14.86 15.32 -6.76
CA LYS A 55 14.29 16.24 -7.74
C LYS A 55 12.87 15.78 -8.07
N ARG A 56 12.02 16.72 -8.50
CA ARG A 56 10.63 16.45 -8.83
C ARG A 56 10.33 16.80 -10.27
N ASP A 57 9.25 16.25 -10.81
CA ASP A 57 8.72 16.52 -12.13
C ASP A 57 9.79 16.42 -13.22
N GLU A 58 9.79 17.30 -14.19
CA GLU A 58 10.75 17.32 -15.29
C GLU A 58 12.20 17.61 -14.88
N ALA A 59 12.45 18.09 -13.64
CA ALA A 59 13.80 18.28 -13.13
C ALA A 59 14.58 16.96 -12.94
N ILE A 60 13.87 15.82 -12.97
CA ILE A 60 14.46 14.47 -12.98
C ILE A 60 15.12 14.18 -14.32
N ILE A 61 14.60 14.75 -15.41
CA ILE A 61 15.10 14.52 -16.77
C ILE A 61 16.48 15.18 -16.92
N ASN A 62 17.46 14.43 -17.36
CA ASN A 62 18.78 14.95 -17.67
C ASN A 62 18.67 16.13 -18.65
N THR A 63 19.47 17.18 -18.45
CA THR A 63 19.42 18.40 -19.28
C THR A 63 19.64 18.12 -20.78
N GLY A 64 20.39 17.08 -21.13
CA GLY A 64 20.66 16.67 -22.50
C GLY A 64 19.69 15.59 -23.03
N SER A 65 18.55 15.34 -22.35
CA SER A 65 17.60 14.30 -22.72
C SER A 65 16.18 14.86 -22.83
N ALA A 66 15.36 14.28 -23.68
CA ALA A 66 13.94 14.60 -23.80
C ALA A 66 13.06 13.74 -22.86
N ARG A 67 13.60 12.59 -22.40
CA ARG A 67 12.91 11.59 -21.58
C ARG A 67 13.88 11.03 -20.54
N ALA A 68 13.35 10.72 -19.37
CA ALA A 68 14.02 9.88 -18.40
C ALA A 68 13.24 8.58 -18.24
N GLU A 69 13.97 7.48 -18.07
CA GLU A 69 13.40 6.15 -17.89
C GLU A 69 14.21 5.39 -16.85
N VAL A 70 13.49 4.76 -15.92
CA VAL A 70 14.06 3.90 -14.90
C VAL A 70 13.27 2.61 -14.86
N GLN A 71 13.96 1.48 -14.96
CA GLN A 71 13.40 0.16 -14.80
C GLN A 71 14.11 -0.56 -13.66
N LEU A 72 13.34 -1.15 -12.76
CA LEU A 72 13.83 -1.96 -11.65
C LEU A 72 13.19 -3.33 -11.71
N ASP A 73 14.04 -4.35 -11.81
CA ASP A 73 13.66 -5.76 -11.64
C ASP A 73 14.06 -6.18 -10.22
N PHE A 74 13.15 -6.80 -9.49
CA PHE A 74 13.38 -7.20 -8.11
C PHE A 74 12.61 -8.46 -7.74
N GLU A 75 13.11 -9.19 -6.76
CA GLU A 75 12.43 -10.32 -6.15
C GLU A 75 11.71 -9.90 -4.86
N TYR A 76 10.49 -10.36 -4.71
CA TYR A 76 9.70 -10.21 -3.48
C TYR A 76 8.79 -11.42 -3.29
N GLU A 77 8.83 -12.05 -2.09
CA GLU A 77 8.06 -13.27 -1.76
C GLU A 77 8.22 -14.38 -2.84
N SER A 78 9.47 -14.63 -3.27
CA SER A 78 9.83 -15.63 -4.30
C SER A 78 9.21 -15.40 -5.69
N GLN A 79 8.75 -14.18 -5.96
CA GLN A 79 8.27 -13.76 -7.26
C GLN A 79 9.15 -12.62 -7.81
N THR A 80 9.38 -12.64 -9.11
CA THR A 80 10.14 -11.59 -9.79
C THR A 80 9.19 -10.56 -10.40
N TYR A 81 9.41 -9.31 -10.06
CA TYR A 81 8.63 -8.18 -10.53
C TYR A 81 9.49 -7.21 -11.33
N ARG A 82 8.86 -6.47 -12.22
CA ARG A 82 9.44 -5.36 -12.97
C ARG A 82 8.57 -4.12 -12.81
N ILE A 83 9.19 -3.01 -12.47
CA ILE A 83 8.58 -1.69 -12.53
C ILE A 83 9.37 -0.87 -13.54
N ALA A 84 8.68 -0.30 -14.53
CA ALA A 84 9.25 0.66 -15.46
C ALA A 84 8.51 1.99 -15.33
N ARG A 85 9.26 3.03 -15.04
CA ARG A 85 8.73 4.39 -14.91
C ARG A 85 9.48 5.33 -15.85
N SER A 86 8.73 6.09 -16.63
CA SER A 86 9.33 7.07 -17.51
C SER A 86 8.59 8.40 -17.45
N ILE A 87 9.33 9.48 -17.67
CA ILE A 87 8.81 10.83 -17.79
C ILE A 87 9.35 11.46 -19.05
N THR A 88 8.48 12.10 -19.84
CA THR A 88 8.83 12.79 -21.08
C THR A 88 8.43 14.25 -20.96
N ARG A 89 9.31 15.17 -21.37
CA ARG A 89 9.03 16.61 -21.34
C ARG A 89 7.71 16.93 -22.06
N GLY A 90 6.82 17.65 -21.38
CA GLY A 90 5.52 18.04 -21.91
C GLY A 90 4.50 16.91 -22.09
N LYS A 91 4.80 15.65 -21.74
CA LYS A 91 3.87 14.51 -21.93
C LYS A 91 3.51 13.77 -20.65
N GLY A 92 4.14 14.11 -19.53
CA GLY A 92 3.88 13.49 -18.23
C GLY A 92 4.60 12.16 -18.00
N THR A 93 4.16 11.44 -16.97
CA THR A 93 4.78 10.21 -16.48
C THR A 93 3.98 8.99 -16.91
N GLN A 94 4.68 7.90 -17.24
CA GLN A 94 4.12 6.57 -17.48
C GLN A 94 4.67 5.61 -16.44
N LEU A 95 3.85 4.65 -16.03
CA LEU A 95 4.19 3.62 -15.05
C LEU A 95 3.68 2.28 -15.54
N GLU A 96 4.58 1.32 -15.65
CA GLU A 96 4.27 -0.08 -15.96
C GLU A 96 4.72 -0.97 -14.80
N PHE A 97 3.90 -1.94 -14.48
CA PHE A 97 4.17 -2.94 -13.45
C PHE A 97 3.88 -4.33 -13.98
N MET A 98 4.81 -5.25 -13.82
CA MET A 98 4.75 -6.60 -14.38
C MET A 98 5.28 -7.64 -13.39
N ILE A 99 4.82 -8.87 -13.54
CA ILE A 99 5.33 -10.04 -12.85
C ILE A 99 5.89 -11.02 -13.86
N PHE A 100 7.02 -11.64 -13.55
CA PHE A 100 7.61 -12.68 -14.38
C PHE A 100 6.84 -14.00 -14.19
N ASN A 101 6.43 -14.61 -15.29
CA ASN A 101 5.82 -15.94 -15.30
C ASN A 101 6.76 -16.92 -16.00
N PRO A 102 7.40 -17.83 -15.25
CA PRO A 102 8.33 -18.80 -15.81
C PRO A 102 7.66 -19.82 -16.75
N HIS A 103 6.34 -19.96 -16.68
CA HIS A 103 5.58 -20.92 -17.51
C HIS A 103 5.01 -20.29 -18.79
N GLN A 104 5.33 -19.05 -19.11
CA GLN A 104 4.87 -18.36 -20.30
C GLN A 104 5.88 -18.55 -21.45
N GLY A 105 5.62 -19.51 -22.36
CA GLY A 105 6.53 -19.85 -23.44
C GLY A 105 7.78 -20.62 -22.97
N GLU A 106 8.75 -20.81 -23.88
CA GLU A 106 9.98 -21.60 -23.58
C GLU A 106 10.97 -20.86 -22.64
N ALA A 107 10.97 -19.51 -22.65
CA ALA A 107 11.91 -18.68 -21.88
C ALA A 107 11.24 -17.95 -20.71
N GLY A 108 9.95 -18.20 -20.42
CA GLY A 108 9.16 -17.40 -19.52
C GLY A 108 8.70 -16.07 -20.16
N GLY A 109 7.86 -15.31 -19.46
CA GLY A 109 7.36 -14.05 -19.97
C GLY A 109 6.89 -13.09 -18.89
N TRP A 110 6.75 -11.81 -19.26
CA TRP A 110 6.25 -10.78 -18.37
C TRP A 110 4.74 -10.63 -18.53
N LYS A 111 4.01 -10.82 -17.42
CA LYS A 111 2.57 -10.56 -17.36
C LYS A 111 2.34 -9.18 -16.76
N THR A 112 1.54 -8.35 -17.43
CA THR A 112 1.21 -7.01 -16.91
C THR A 112 0.33 -7.08 -15.66
N LEU A 113 0.68 -6.26 -14.68
CA LEU A 113 -0.09 -5.95 -13.49
C LEU A 113 -0.51 -4.48 -13.46
N THR A 114 -0.18 -3.73 -14.52
CA THR A 114 -0.54 -2.33 -14.68
C THR A 114 -2.05 -2.16 -14.67
N GLU A 115 -2.53 -1.21 -13.89
CA GLU A 115 -3.95 -0.85 -13.76
C GLU A 115 -4.33 0.26 -14.75
N GLN A 116 -5.62 0.61 -14.80
CA GLN A 116 -6.17 1.58 -15.74
C GLN A 116 -5.54 2.98 -15.64
N ASN A 117 -4.99 3.33 -14.49
CA ASN A 117 -4.31 4.60 -14.27
C ASN A 117 -3.09 4.45 -13.35
N MET A 118 -2.21 5.44 -13.41
CA MET A 118 -0.95 5.45 -12.65
C MET A 118 -1.18 5.36 -11.14
N ARG A 119 -2.21 6.04 -10.61
CA ARG A 119 -2.51 6.03 -9.17
C ARG A 119 -2.94 4.63 -8.68
N ALA A 120 -3.77 3.93 -9.44
CA ALA A 120 -4.18 2.56 -9.13
C ALA A 120 -3.00 1.58 -9.22
N THR A 121 -2.13 1.75 -10.24
CA THR A 121 -0.91 0.95 -10.38
C THR A 121 0.04 1.18 -9.20
N GLN A 122 0.24 2.44 -8.78
CA GLN A 122 1.07 2.78 -7.62
C GLN A 122 0.51 2.16 -6.34
N ALA A 123 -0.78 2.29 -6.08
CA ALA A 123 -1.42 1.67 -4.92
C ALA A 123 -1.30 0.13 -4.92
N LYS A 124 -1.27 -0.50 -6.10
CA LYS A 124 -1.05 -1.94 -6.23
C LYS A 124 0.39 -2.32 -5.91
N ILE A 125 1.38 -1.54 -6.35
CA ILE A 125 2.79 -1.74 -5.99
C ILE A 125 2.97 -1.68 -4.47
N GLU A 126 2.47 -0.63 -3.82
CA GLU A 126 2.56 -0.44 -2.36
C GLU A 126 1.85 -1.56 -1.59
N ARG A 127 0.70 -2.03 -2.09
CA ARG A 127 -0.02 -3.15 -1.50
C ARG A 127 0.76 -4.46 -1.57
N ILE A 128 1.41 -4.74 -2.71
CA ILE A 128 2.22 -5.95 -2.89
C ILE A 128 3.47 -5.87 -2.03
N LEU A 129 4.18 -4.74 -2.04
CA LEU A 129 5.38 -4.54 -1.23
C LEU A 129 5.08 -4.41 0.27
N ARG A 130 3.83 -4.09 0.64
CA ARG A 130 3.41 -3.78 2.02
C ARG A 130 4.23 -2.65 2.66
N LEU A 131 4.78 -1.78 1.84
CA LEU A 131 5.62 -0.65 2.25
C LEU A 131 5.24 0.56 1.42
N ASP A 132 4.89 1.65 2.08
CA ASP A 132 4.81 2.98 1.46
C ASP A 132 6.20 3.64 1.40
N TYR A 133 6.29 4.77 0.69
CA TYR A 133 7.54 5.50 0.53
C TYR A 133 8.16 5.90 1.88
N GLU A 134 7.34 6.42 2.80
CA GLU A 134 7.81 6.89 4.11
C GLU A 134 8.40 5.74 4.94
N THR A 135 7.72 4.61 4.97
CA THR A 135 8.20 3.40 5.64
C THR A 135 9.46 2.87 4.98
N PHE A 136 9.52 2.83 3.65
CA PHE A 136 10.68 2.34 2.91
C PHE A 136 11.94 3.15 3.21
N VAL A 137 11.86 4.50 3.16
CA VAL A 137 13.04 5.38 3.39
C VAL A 137 13.46 5.46 4.86
N ASN A 138 12.60 5.04 5.78
CA ASN A 138 12.94 5.01 7.20
C ASN A 138 13.39 3.62 7.69
N ALA A 139 13.02 2.55 6.99
CA ALA A 139 13.26 1.17 7.42
C ALA A 139 14.34 0.45 6.59
N ALA A 140 14.30 0.60 5.28
CA ALA A 140 15.14 -0.15 4.35
C ALA A 140 16.13 0.70 3.57
N PHE A 141 15.96 2.02 3.59
CA PHE A 141 16.67 2.91 2.69
C PHE A 141 17.02 4.25 3.35
N PHE A 142 18.27 4.41 3.77
CA PHE A 142 18.71 5.65 4.42
C PHE A 142 19.09 6.71 3.38
N LEU A 143 18.25 7.72 3.22
CA LEU A 143 18.56 8.88 2.40
C LEU A 143 19.71 9.69 3.00
N GLN A 144 20.55 10.25 2.13
CA GLN A 144 21.64 11.13 2.55
C GLN A 144 21.11 12.31 3.38
N GLY A 145 21.70 12.52 4.56
CA GLY A 145 21.30 13.58 5.51
C GLY A 145 20.00 13.28 6.29
N LYS A 146 19.45 12.06 6.16
CA LYS A 146 18.26 11.62 6.90
C LYS A 146 18.48 10.33 7.71
N ALA A 147 19.75 9.94 7.93
CA ALA A 147 20.06 8.74 8.71
C ALA A 147 19.43 8.76 10.11
N ASP A 148 19.30 9.94 10.73
CA ASP A 148 18.69 10.12 12.04
C ASP A 148 17.18 10.43 11.98
N SER A 149 16.57 10.45 10.80
CA SER A 149 15.18 10.88 10.63
C SER A 149 14.21 10.06 11.46
N PHE A 150 14.41 8.76 11.53
CA PHE A 150 13.59 7.87 12.38
C PHE A 150 13.77 8.19 13.88
N ALA A 151 15.00 8.40 14.34
CA ALA A 151 15.30 8.67 15.75
C ALA A 151 14.76 10.04 16.21
N THR A 152 14.73 11.01 15.31
CA THR A 152 14.29 12.39 15.59
C THR A 152 12.79 12.60 15.44
N GLN A 153 12.05 11.63 14.89
CA GLN A 153 10.58 11.69 14.77
C GLN A 153 9.88 11.63 16.11
N ARG A 154 8.65 12.14 16.15
CA ARG A 154 7.78 12.04 17.34
C ARG A 154 7.49 10.58 17.66
N PRO A 155 7.30 10.22 18.94
CA PRO A 155 7.03 8.83 19.32
C PRO A 155 5.84 8.19 18.59
N ALA A 156 4.79 8.96 18.30
CA ALA A 156 3.61 8.50 17.55
C ALA A 156 3.96 8.13 16.10
N ASP A 157 4.79 8.94 15.42
CA ASP A 157 5.20 8.72 14.03
C ASP A 157 6.13 7.49 13.95
N ARG A 158 7.07 7.35 14.90
CA ARG A 158 7.91 6.14 15.01
C ARG A 158 7.09 4.87 15.23
N LYS A 159 6.06 4.94 16.10
CA LYS A 159 5.14 3.82 16.33
C LYS A 159 4.42 3.44 15.03
N LYS A 160 3.93 4.42 14.27
CA LYS A 160 3.25 4.19 12.99
C LYS A 160 4.16 3.49 11.98
N ILE A 161 5.40 3.96 11.80
CA ILE A 161 6.38 3.34 10.91
C ILE A 161 6.66 1.89 11.34
N LEU A 162 6.90 1.64 12.63
CA LEU A 162 7.10 0.28 13.15
C LEU A 162 5.86 -0.59 12.96
N SER A 163 4.67 -0.04 13.15
CA SER A 163 3.39 -0.73 12.91
C SER A 163 3.27 -1.18 11.46
N SER A 164 3.61 -0.30 10.53
CA SER A 164 3.58 -0.59 9.09
C SER A 164 4.62 -1.65 8.70
N ILE A 165 5.87 -1.54 9.19
CA ILE A 165 6.93 -2.54 8.93
C ILE A 165 6.51 -3.93 9.43
N LEU A 166 5.88 -4.00 10.59
CA LEU A 166 5.41 -5.24 11.21
C LEU A 166 4.08 -5.74 10.65
N GLY A 167 3.46 -4.98 9.71
CA GLY A 167 2.16 -5.32 9.12
C GLY A 167 1.00 -5.25 10.12
N LEU A 168 1.14 -4.45 11.20
CA LEU A 168 0.14 -4.35 12.26
C LEU A 168 -1.09 -3.54 11.86
N ASP A 169 -1.02 -2.77 10.77
CA ASP A 169 -2.14 -1.97 10.24
C ASP A 169 -3.36 -2.84 9.91
N GLN A 170 -3.14 -4.11 9.50
CA GLN A 170 -4.21 -5.08 9.27
C GLN A 170 -4.97 -5.42 10.57
N TRP A 171 -4.30 -5.47 11.71
CA TRP A 171 -4.93 -5.73 12.99
C TRP A 171 -5.79 -4.57 13.47
N GLU A 172 -5.39 -3.32 13.19
CA GLU A 172 -6.20 -2.14 13.45
C GLU A 172 -7.49 -2.16 12.61
N ALA A 173 -7.39 -2.52 11.33
CA ALA A 173 -8.56 -2.71 10.47
C ALA A 173 -9.49 -3.82 10.99
N TYR A 174 -8.95 -4.97 11.40
CA TYR A 174 -9.73 -6.06 11.99
C TYR A 174 -10.39 -5.65 13.32
N GLN A 175 -9.67 -4.90 14.15
CA GLN A 175 -10.22 -4.37 15.41
C GLN A 175 -11.41 -3.46 15.15
N GLU A 176 -11.35 -2.58 14.14
CA GLU A 176 -12.45 -1.68 13.82
C GLU A 176 -13.66 -2.43 13.28
N VAL A 177 -13.46 -3.42 12.42
CA VAL A 177 -14.55 -4.32 11.94
C VAL A 177 -15.18 -5.06 13.13
N ALA A 178 -14.38 -5.58 14.05
CA ALA A 178 -14.89 -6.28 15.23
C ALA A 178 -15.69 -5.34 16.14
N LYS A 179 -15.22 -4.12 16.39
CA LYS A 179 -15.93 -3.11 17.17
C LYS A 179 -17.29 -2.76 16.56
N ASN A 180 -17.35 -2.61 15.24
CA ASN A 180 -18.58 -2.30 14.53
C ASN A 180 -19.60 -3.46 14.64
N ARG A 181 -19.14 -4.71 14.46
CA ARG A 181 -20.00 -5.90 14.66
C ARG A 181 -20.55 -6.01 16.08
N VAL A 182 -19.71 -5.71 17.09
CA VAL A 182 -20.15 -5.70 18.50
C VAL A 182 -21.22 -4.61 18.70
N ARG A 183 -21.05 -3.43 18.11
CA ARG A 183 -22.03 -2.34 18.20
C ARG A 183 -23.38 -2.74 17.57
N GLU A 184 -23.34 -3.28 16.36
CA GLU A 184 -24.53 -3.79 15.65
C GLU A 184 -25.24 -4.89 16.45
N ALA A 185 -24.47 -5.85 17.00
CA ALA A 185 -25.05 -6.93 17.80
C ALA A 185 -25.71 -6.40 19.08
N LYS A 186 -25.11 -5.42 19.77
CA LYS A 186 -25.73 -4.77 20.94
C LYS A 186 -27.01 -4.05 20.60
N THR A 187 -27.03 -3.28 19.52
CA THR A 187 -28.25 -2.58 19.06
C THR A 187 -29.36 -3.58 18.73
N ASN A 188 -29.03 -4.66 18.04
CA ASN A 188 -30.02 -5.72 17.73
C ASN A 188 -30.53 -6.40 18.99
N LEU A 189 -29.66 -6.65 19.98
CA LEU A 189 -30.06 -7.22 21.27
C LEU A 189 -31.06 -6.31 21.98
N GLU A 190 -30.76 -5.02 22.11
CA GLU A 190 -31.66 -4.03 22.73
C GLU A 190 -33.03 -3.97 22.05
N ILE A 191 -33.07 -4.06 20.70
CA ILE A 191 -34.33 -4.12 19.94
C ILE A 191 -35.13 -5.40 20.28
N GLN A 192 -34.44 -6.54 20.34
CA GLN A 192 -35.12 -7.82 20.67
C GLN A 192 -35.60 -7.86 22.11
N GLU A 193 -34.80 -7.37 23.06
CA GLU A 193 -35.22 -7.27 24.48
C GLU A 193 -36.43 -6.37 24.65
N ARG A 194 -36.48 -5.23 23.91
CA ARG A 194 -37.69 -4.36 23.92
C ARG A 194 -38.92 -5.09 23.37
N LYS A 195 -38.78 -5.75 22.22
CA LYS A 195 -39.88 -6.52 21.64
C LYS A 195 -40.35 -7.65 22.56
N GLN A 196 -39.41 -8.34 23.22
CA GLN A 196 -39.71 -9.38 24.18
C GLN A 196 -40.51 -8.82 25.37
N ALA A 197 -40.09 -7.66 25.90
CA ALA A 197 -40.79 -7.00 27.00
C ALA A 197 -42.22 -6.57 26.58
N GLU A 198 -42.41 -6.04 25.35
CA GLU A 198 -43.70 -5.67 24.83
C GLU A 198 -44.64 -6.90 24.72
N ILE A 199 -44.13 -8.01 24.15
CA ILE A 199 -44.90 -9.26 24.03
C ILE A 199 -45.24 -9.82 25.43
N GLN A 200 -44.30 -9.81 26.36
CA GLN A 200 -44.55 -10.28 27.73
C GLN A 200 -45.63 -9.45 28.42
N ALA A 201 -45.58 -8.13 28.25
CA ALA A 201 -46.61 -7.24 28.83
C ALA A 201 -48.02 -7.54 28.25
N GLU A 202 -48.10 -7.87 26.95
CA GLU A 202 -49.36 -8.32 26.32
C GLU A 202 -49.87 -9.65 26.89
N ILE A 203 -48.97 -10.64 27.08
CA ILE A 203 -49.29 -11.94 27.67
C ILE A 203 -49.79 -11.80 29.09
N ASP A 204 -49.15 -10.93 29.89
CA ASP A 204 -49.51 -10.69 31.27
C ASP A 204 -50.92 -10.08 31.40
N GLN A 205 -51.42 -9.38 30.38
CA GLN A 205 -52.79 -8.82 30.32
C GLN A 205 -53.84 -9.83 29.81
N GLU A 206 -53.44 -11.00 29.30
CA GLU A 206 -54.38 -11.95 28.69
C GLU A 206 -55.48 -12.39 29.65
N ALA A 207 -55.11 -12.69 30.90
CA ALA A 207 -56.07 -13.14 31.90
C ALA A 207 -57.14 -12.06 32.23
N LEU A 208 -56.73 -10.80 32.28
CA LEU A 208 -57.65 -9.66 32.49
C LEU A 208 -58.60 -9.49 31.34
N ARG A 209 -58.06 -9.47 30.10
CA ARG A 209 -58.86 -9.32 28.87
C ARG A 209 -59.84 -10.47 28.70
N ARG A 210 -59.49 -11.71 29.05
CA ARG A 210 -60.42 -12.86 29.04
C ARG A 210 -61.55 -12.71 30.07
N ALA A 211 -61.27 -12.21 31.30
CA ALA A 211 -62.26 -11.95 32.30
C ALA A 211 -63.24 -10.84 31.84
N ASP A 212 -62.71 -9.75 31.29
CA ASP A 212 -63.52 -8.65 30.72
C ASP A 212 -64.43 -9.14 29.59
N PHE A 213 -63.89 -9.96 28.69
CA PHE A 213 -64.68 -10.55 27.60
C PHE A 213 -65.83 -11.45 28.12
N GLN A 214 -65.53 -12.30 29.10
CA GLN A 214 -66.55 -13.18 29.71
C GLN A 214 -67.63 -12.39 30.44
N ALA A 215 -67.26 -11.28 31.12
CA ALA A 215 -68.23 -10.41 31.76
C ALA A 215 -69.16 -9.73 30.70
N ALA A 216 -68.60 -9.19 29.67
CA ALA A 216 -69.35 -8.59 28.57
C ALA A 216 -70.29 -9.63 27.84
N GLU A 217 -69.86 -10.87 27.67
CA GLU A 217 -70.68 -11.93 27.08
C GLU A 217 -71.92 -12.29 27.96
N GLN A 218 -71.75 -12.21 29.30
CA GLN A 218 -72.85 -12.44 30.23
C GLN A 218 -73.85 -11.29 30.27
N GLU A 219 -73.47 -10.06 30.04
CA GLU A 219 -74.39 -8.91 29.94
C GLU A 219 -75.19 -8.88 28.67
N PHE A 220 -74.74 -9.57 27.64
CA PHE A 220 -75.41 -9.63 26.31
C PHE A 220 -76.42 -10.83 26.20
N LYS A 221 -76.40 -11.74 27.17
CA LYS A 221 -77.32 -12.86 27.26
C LYS A 221 -78.48 -12.55 28.18
#